data_4c9c389b2ff13bc55df161b8a685c763
#
_entry.id   4c9c389b2ff13bc55df161b8a685c763
#
_cell.length_a   1.000
_cell.length_b   1.000
_cell.length_c   1.000
_cell.angle_alpha   90.00
_cell.angle_beta   90.00
_cell.angle_gamma   90.00
#
_symmetry.space_group_name_H-M   'P 1'
#
loop_
_entity.id
_entity.type
_entity.pdbx_description
1 polymer ?
#
loop_
_entity_poly.entity_id
_entity_poly.type
_entity_poly.pdbx_seq_one_letter_code
_entity_poly.pdbx_strand_id
1 'polypeptide(L)'
;GLTTRFEIKQGMGGKKGIVHAVQNIDFSMQPGETFGLVGESGCGKSTTGRSILRLTEPTRGNVIFDGVDLSSLTIKELRTYRKQMQMIFQDPFASLNPRMMVGETIAEPIYVHGLAKGKEVTDRVEKLLDRVGLTPDYAVRYPHELSGGQRQRIGIARALALEPKLIIADEAVSALDVSIQAQVVNLMMELQEDLGLSYLFISHDMAVIERVSHRVGVMYLGEIVELGLRSQIFENPQHPYTKKLMSAVCLLYTSD
;
A
#
# COMPACT_ATOMS: atom_id res chain seq x y z
N GLY A 1 0.44 18.76 7.71
CA GLY A 1 0.75 18.36 9.08
C GLY A 1 0.00 17.14 9.59
N LEU A 2 -0.06 16.01 8.81
CA LEU A 2 -0.72 14.78 9.25
C LEU A 2 -0.01 14.22 10.50
N THR A 3 -0.80 13.94 11.57
CA THR A 3 -0.29 13.41 12.84
C THR A 3 -1.21 12.31 13.34
N THR A 4 -0.64 11.16 13.73
CA THR A 4 -1.39 10.03 14.30
C THR A 4 -0.71 9.53 15.56
N ARG A 5 -1.47 9.49 16.67
CA ARG A 5 -1.01 9.07 17.99
C ARG A 5 -1.88 7.96 18.53
N PHE A 6 -1.29 7.03 19.26
CA PHE A 6 -2.00 5.96 19.95
C PHE A 6 -1.84 6.10 21.45
N GLU A 7 -2.94 6.03 22.20
CA GLU A 7 -2.90 5.91 23.66
C GLU A 7 -2.66 4.44 24.05
N ILE A 8 -1.63 4.18 24.81
CA ILE A 8 -1.34 2.86 25.37
C ILE A 8 -1.52 2.88 26.89
N LYS A 9 -2.18 1.86 27.46
CA LYS A 9 -2.25 1.65 28.90
C LYS A 9 -1.03 0.83 29.34
N GLN A 10 -0.17 1.40 30.15
CA GLN A 10 0.98 0.69 30.74
C GLN A 10 0.53 -0.03 32.03
N GLY A 11 0.23 -1.33 31.89
CA GLY A 11 -0.06 -2.22 33.05
C GLY A 11 -1.40 -1.98 33.75
N MET A 12 -1.70 -2.83 34.74
CA MET A 12 -2.89 -2.74 35.61
C MET A 12 -2.69 -1.58 36.62
N GLY A 13 -3.29 -0.41 36.33
CA GLY A 13 -3.17 0.82 37.16
C GLY A 13 -2.10 1.81 36.67
N GLY A 14 -1.48 1.59 35.50
CA GLY A 14 -0.37 2.41 34.98
C GLY A 14 -0.76 3.71 34.30
N LYS A 15 0.20 4.62 34.20
CA LYS A 15 0.09 5.89 33.48
C LYS A 15 -0.23 5.61 31.99
N LYS A 16 -1.11 6.43 31.40
CA LYS A 16 -1.34 6.44 29.95
C LYS A 16 -0.06 6.87 29.25
N GLY A 17 0.47 6.03 28.38
CA GLY A 17 1.54 6.41 27.46
C GLY A 17 0.94 6.84 26.11
N ILE A 18 1.65 7.68 25.39
CA ILE A 18 1.28 8.10 24.02
C ILE A 18 2.40 7.65 23.08
N VAL A 19 2.04 6.86 22.06
CA VAL A 19 2.92 6.53 20.94
C VAL A 19 2.68 7.53 19.82
N HIS A 20 3.71 8.24 19.43
CA HIS A 20 3.72 9.18 18.31
C HIS A 20 4.10 8.41 17.03
N ALA A 21 3.12 7.79 16.38
CA ALA A 21 3.39 6.95 15.22
C ALA A 21 3.64 7.76 13.95
N VAL A 22 2.95 8.89 13.79
CA VAL A 22 3.15 9.85 12.69
C VAL A 22 3.13 11.25 13.27
N GLN A 23 4.12 12.08 12.92
CA GLN A 23 4.30 13.40 13.48
C GLN A 23 4.47 14.43 12.37
N ASN A 24 3.44 15.24 12.16
CA ASN A 24 3.47 16.45 11.33
C ASN A 24 4.09 16.23 9.94
N ILE A 25 3.70 15.14 9.26
CA ILE A 25 4.21 14.85 7.91
C ILE A 25 3.41 15.59 6.85
N ASP A 26 4.13 16.05 5.82
CA ASP A 26 3.58 16.70 4.64
C ASP A 26 4.23 16.16 3.38
N PHE A 27 3.43 15.72 2.42
CA PHE A 27 3.84 15.41 1.07
C PHE A 27 2.66 15.47 0.11
N SER A 28 2.93 15.55 -1.16
CA SER A 28 1.93 15.51 -2.22
C SER A 28 2.29 14.45 -3.25
N MET A 29 1.31 13.94 -3.96
CA MET A 29 1.48 13.00 -5.06
C MET A 29 0.78 13.54 -6.30
N GLN A 30 1.36 13.33 -7.47
CA GLN A 30 0.74 13.66 -8.74
C GLN A 30 -0.05 12.44 -9.28
N PRO A 31 -1.08 12.65 -10.11
CA PRO A 31 -1.73 11.56 -10.81
C PRO A 31 -0.72 10.73 -11.63
N GLY A 32 -0.82 9.40 -11.54
CA GLY A 32 0.11 8.47 -12.20
C GLY A 32 1.48 8.36 -11.54
N GLU A 33 1.71 9.04 -10.40
CA GLU A 33 2.98 8.98 -9.67
C GLU A 33 3.06 7.74 -8.77
N THR A 34 4.25 7.11 -8.70
CA THR A 34 4.63 6.24 -7.58
C THR A 34 5.47 7.03 -6.60
N PHE A 35 4.94 7.22 -5.40
CA PHE A 35 5.66 7.78 -4.26
C PHE A 35 6.12 6.65 -3.34
N GLY A 36 7.43 6.48 -3.18
CA GLY A 36 8.01 5.52 -2.26
C GLY A 36 8.12 6.08 -0.85
N LEU A 37 7.63 5.36 0.15
CA LEU A 37 7.81 5.70 1.56
C LEU A 37 8.66 4.64 2.23
N VAL A 38 9.89 5.01 2.62
CA VAL A 38 10.90 4.10 3.15
C VAL A 38 11.31 4.45 4.58
N GLY A 39 11.91 3.50 5.29
CA GLY A 39 12.44 3.66 6.65
C GLY A 39 12.41 2.34 7.41
N GLU A 40 13.00 2.31 8.58
CA GLU A 40 13.05 1.12 9.44
C GLU A 40 11.64 0.64 9.85
N SER A 41 11.55 -0.66 10.25
CA SER A 41 10.29 -1.20 10.77
C SER A 41 9.84 -0.43 12.02
N GLY A 42 8.54 -0.15 12.10
CA GLY A 42 7.96 0.61 13.22
C GLY A 42 8.11 2.12 13.16
N CYS A 43 8.75 2.71 12.14
CA CYS A 43 8.89 4.18 12.03
C CYS A 43 7.60 4.94 11.67
N GLY A 44 6.47 4.24 11.38
CA GLY A 44 5.17 4.87 11.12
C GLY A 44 4.63 4.76 9.70
N LYS A 45 5.32 4.13 8.76
CA LYS A 45 4.94 4.01 7.33
C LYS A 45 3.53 3.44 7.12
N SER A 46 3.26 2.26 7.67
CA SER A 46 1.94 1.60 7.56
C SER A 46 0.84 2.42 8.25
N THR A 47 1.17 3.08 9.37
CA THR A 47 0.25 4.01 10.03
C THR A 47 -0.07 5.20 9.13
N THR A 48 0.90 5.74 8.40
CA THR A 48 0.69 6.81 7.42
C THR A 48 -0.30 6.37 6.33
N GLY A 49 -0.08 5.21 5.70
CA GLY A 49 -0.98 4.67 4.69
C GLY A 49 -2.41 4.47 5.21
N ARG A 50 -2.55 3.89 6.39
CA ARG A 50 -3.86 3.69 7.03
C ARG A 50 -4.53 5.00 7.44
N SER A 51 -3.76 6.00 7.84
CA SER A 51 -4.29 7.32 8.20
C SER A 51 -4.78 8.09 6.96
N ILE A 52 -4.12 7.96 5.81
CA ILE A 52 -4.57 8.54 4.54
C ILE A 52 -5.95 8.00 4.15
N LEU A 53 -6.18 6.69 4.31
CA LEU A 53 -7.48 6.06 4.05
C LEU A 53 -8.49 6.24 5.20
N ARG A 54 -8.09 6.89 6.29
CA ARG A 54 -8.85 6.96 7.55
C ARG A 54 -9.32 5.58 8.03
N LEU A 55 -8.51 4.55 7.82
CA LEU A 55 -8.64 3.25 8.49
C LEU A 55 -8.14 3.37 9.94
N THR A 56 -7.17 4.25 10.16
CA THR A 56 -6.77 4.77 11.47
C THR A 56 -7.06 6.26 11.45
N GLU A 57 -7.88 6.72 12.39
CA GLU A 57 -8.26 8.14 12.44
C GLU A 57 -7.04 9.01 12.81
N PRO A 58 -6.66 10.01 11.99
CA PRO A 58 -5.61 10.94 12.34
C PRO A 58 -5.96 11.73 13.60
N THR A 59 -4.96 12.03 14.43
CA THR A 59 -5.14 12.89 15.61
C THR A 59 -5.29 14.36 15.19
N ARG A 60 -4.61 14.77 14.11
CA ARG A 60 -4.71 16.10 13.49
C ARG A 60 -4.12 16.09 12.07
N GLY A 61 -4.32 17.18 11.37
CA GLY A 61 -3.89 17.38 9.99
C GLY A 61 -4.98 16.94 9.01
N ASN A 62 -4.72 17.17 7.73
CA ASN A 62 -5.68 16.99 6.65
C ASN A 62 -5.14 16.03 5.60
N VAL A 63 -6.04 15.30 4.96
CA VAL A 63 -5.76 14.50 3.77
C VAL A 63 -6.61 15.03 2.64
N ILE A 64 -5.97 15.59 1.61
CA ILE A 64 -6.67 16.13 0.44
C ILE A 64 -6.54 15.12 -0.70
N PHE A 65 -7.66 14.65 -1.23
CA PHE A 65 -7.72 13.75 -2.38
C PHE A 65 -8.66 14.34 -3.44
N ASP A 66 -8.16 14.51 -4.66
CA ASP A 66 -8.89 15.16 -5.77
C ASP A 66 -9.52 16.53 -5.36
N GLY A 67 -8.78 17.33 -4.59
CA GLY A 67 -9.23 18.64 -4.11
C GLY A 67 -10.19 18.60 -2.92
N VAL A 68 -10.56 17.43 -2.42
CA VAL A 68 -11.48 17.25 -1.29
C VAL A 68 -10.72 16.86 -0.03
N ASP A 69 -10.98 17.59 1.07
CA ASP A 69 -10.45 17.25 2.39
C ASP A 69 -11.22 16.07 2.99
N LEU A 70 -10.60 14.90 2.94
CA LEU A 70 -11.18 13.66 3.49
C LEU A 70 -11.35 13.72 5.01
N SER A 71 -10.61 14.57 5.70
CA SER A 71 -10.65 14.68 7.17
C SER A 71 -11.98 15.26 7.66
N SER A 72 -12.64 16.07 6.84
CA SER A 72 -13.94 16.69 7.13
C SER A 72 -15.15 15.83 6.81
N LEU A 73 -14.96 14.71 6.09
CA LEU A 73 -16.07 13.88 5.61
C LEU A 73 -16.65 12.97 6.70
N THR A 74 -17.96 12.76 6.64
CA THR A 74 -18.63 11.69 7.39
C THR A 74 -18.21 10.32 6.86
N ILE A 75 -18.39 9.26 7.67
CA ILE A 75 -18.06 7.88 7.24
C ILE A 75 -18.84 7.48 5.98
N LYS A 76 -20.08 7.97 5.81
CA LYS A 76 -20.90 7.68 4.64
C LYS A 76 -20.33 8.32 3.36
N GLU A 77 -19.90 9.57 3.43
CA GLU A 77 -19.26 10.28 2.32
C GLU A 77 -17.91 9.67 1.99
N LEU A 78 -17.12 9.36 3.00
CA LEU A 78 -15.79 8.74 2.85
C LEU A 78 -15.86 7.40 2.09
N ARG A 79 -16.94 6.63 2.22
CA ARG A 79 -17.14 5.40 1.44
C ARG A 79 -17.07 5.61 -0.07
N THR A 80 -17.51 6.76 -0.57
CA THR A 80 -17.46 7.09 -2.01
C THR A 80 -16.01 7.31 -2.45
N TYR A 81 -15.21 7.98 -1.63
CA TYR A 81 -13.77 8.21 -1.92
C TYR A 81 -12.94 6.95 -1.76
N ARG A 82 -13.26 6.08 -0.80
CA ARG A 82 -12.57 4.80 -0.61
C ARG A 82 -12.67 3.86 -1.82
N LYS A 83 -13.67 4.00 -2.70
CA LYS A 83 -13.68 3.31 -4.00
C LYS A 83 -12.48 3.69 -4.85
N GLN A 84 -12.08 4.95 -4.81
CA GLN A 84 -11.00 5.50 -5.61
C GLN A 84 -9.62 5.32 -4.96
N MET A 85 -9.58 4.87 -3.70
CA MET A 85 -8.35 4.66 -2.93
C MET A 85 -8.38 3.28 -2.30
N GLN A 86 -7.52 2.39 -2.74
CA GLN A 86 -7.48 1.02 -2.26
C GLN A 86 -6.17 0.73 -1.53
N MET A 87 -6.14 -0.36 -0.77
CA MET A 87 -4.95 -0.79 -0.05
C MET A 87 -4.65 -2.25 -0.32
N ILE A 88 -3.39 -2.54 -0.62
CA ILE A 88 -2.83 -3.88 -0.66
C ILE A 88 -2.03 -4.05 0.63
N PHE A 89 -2.41 -5.04 1.43
CA PHE A 89 -1.84 -5.26 2.76
C PHE A 89 -0.58 -6.14 2.70
N GLN A 90 0.25 -6.02 3.71
CA GLN A 90 1.51 -6.72 3.88
C GLN A 90 1.39 -8.25 3.85
N ASP A 91 0.37 -8.80 4.51
CA ASP A 91 0.17 -10.25 4.59
C ASP A 91 -0.94 -10.70 3.63
N PRO A 92 -0.56 -11.36 2.51
CA PRO A 92 -1.55 -11.89 1.58
C PRO A 92 -2.43 -12.98 2.19
N PHE A 93 -1.95 -13.71 3.21
CA PHE A 93 -2.74 -14.73 3.91
C PHE A 93 -3.81 -14.11 4.79
N ALA A 94 -3.44 -13.15 5.63
CA ALA A 94 -4.38 -12.47 6.52
C ALA A 94 -5.37 -11.58 5.76
N SER A 95 -5.04 -11.16 4.54
CA SER A 95 -5.88 -10.28 3.73
C SER A 95 -7.01 -11.00 2.99
N LEU A 96 -6.93 -12.32 2.83
CA LEU A 96 -7.92 -13.14 2.14
C LEU A 96 -8.70 -13.99 3.14
N ASN A 97 -10.03 -14.02 3.02
CA ASN A 97 -10.85 -14.90 3.83
C ASN A 97 -10.64 -16.36 3.36
N PRO A 98 -10.09 -17.27 4.22
CA PRO A 98 -9.77 -18.62 3.80
C PRO A 98 -11.00 -19.50 3.46
N ARG A 99 -12.20 -19.04 3.78
CA ARG A 99 -13.48 -19.71 3.51
C ARG A 99 -14.17 -19.22 2.23
N MET A 100 -13.65 -18.20 1.58
CA MET A 100 -14.18 -17.67 0.33
C MET A 100 -13.34 -18.12 -0.84
N MET A 101 -13.99 -18.44 -1.95
CA MET A 101 -13.30 -18.68 -3.22
C MET A 101 -12.65 -17.38 -3.73
N VAL A 102 -11.65 -17.54 -4.59
CA VAL A 102 -10.97 -16.41 -5.23
C VAL A 102 -11.95 -15.50 -5.97
N GLY A 103 -12.84 -16.08 -6.76
CA GLY A 103 -13.84 -15.33 -7.51
C GLY A 103 -14.76 -14.51 -6.60
N GLU A 104 -15.20 -15.09 -5.46
CA GLU A 104 -15.99 -14.39 -4.47
C GLU A 104 -15.23 -13.24 -3.83
N THR A 105 -13.95 -13.46 -3.51
CA THR A 105 -13.06 -12.44 -2.91
C THR A 105 -12.86 -11.24 -3.83
N ILE A 106 -12.71 -11.47 -5.14
CA ILE A 106 -12.58 -10.38 -6.13
C ILE A 106 -13.93 -9.71 -6.39
N ALA A 107 -15.03 -10.47 -6.38
CA ALA A 107 -16.38 -9.97 -6.60
C ALA A 107 -16.94 -9.17 -5.43
N GLU A 108 -16.49 -9.44 -4.19
CA GLU A 108 -17.03 -8.82 -2.97
C GLU A 108 -17.09 -7.27 -3.07
N PRO A 109 -16.02 -6.54 -3.43
CA PRO A 109 -16.10 -5.09 -3.55
C PRO A 109 -17.08 -4.64 -4.64
N ILE A 110 -17.22 -5.40 -5.73
CA ILE A 110 -18.19 -5.10 -6.81
C ILE A 110 -19.61 -5.16 -6.28
N TYR A 111 -19.95 -6.21 -5.51
CA TYR A 111 -21.27 -6.36 -4.88
C TYR A 111 -21.53 -5.31 -3.81
N VAL A 112 -20.58 -5.09 -2.89
CA VAL A 112 -20.70 -4.12 -1.78
C VAL A 112 -20.96 -2.70 -2.30
N HIS A 113 -20.39 -2.36 -3.43
CA HIS A 113 -20.54 -1.04 -4.04
C HIS A 113 -21.61 -0.99 -5.14
N GLY A 114 -22.27 -2.10 -5.43
CA GLY A 114 -23.37 -2.17 -6.41
C GLY A 114 -22.95 -1.84 -7.85
N LEU A 115 -21.71 -2.17 -8.24
CA LEU A 115 -21.13 -1.81 -9.55
C LEU A 115 -21.62 -2.71 -10.69
N ALA A 116 -21.98 -3.96 -10.39
CA ALA A 116 -22.47 -4.93 -11.35
C ALA A 116 -23.32 -6.01 -10.66
N LYS A 117 -24.05 -6.82 -11.44
CA LYS A 117 -24.89 -7.93 -10.97
C LYS A 117 -24.83 -9.13 -11.92
N GLY A 118 -25.10 -10.31 -11.38
CA GLY A 118 -25.20 -11.54 -12.17
C GLY A 118 -23.98 -11.83 -13.02
N LYS A 119 -24.17 -12.14 -14.30
CA LYS A 119 -23.11 -12.52 -15.22
C LYS A 119 -22.03 -11.44 -15.41
N GLU A 120 -22.41 -10.16 -15.33
CA GLU A 120 -21.44 -9.06 -15.47
C GLU A 120 -20.35 -9.12 -14.40
N VAL A 121 -20.69 -9.56 -13.16
CA VAL A 121 -19.68 -9.74 -12.10
C VAL A 121 -18.69 -10.84 -12.47
N THR A 122 -19.18 -11.99 -12.99
CA THR A 122 -18.31 -13.09 -13.43
C THR A 122 -17.35 -12.62 -14.53
N ASP A 123 -17.89 -11.94 -15.56
CA ASP A 123 -17.08 -11.42 -16.68
C ASP A 123 -16.01 -10.41 -16.18
N ARG A 124 -16.34 -9.58 -15.18
CA ARG A 124 -15.36 -8.66 -14.56
C ARG A 124 -14.29 -9.40 -13.75
N VAL A 125 -14.67 -10.43 -12.99
CA VAL A 125 -13.73 -11.26 -12.21
C VAL A 125 -12.74 -11.97 -13.14
N GLU A 126 -13.22 -12.57 -14.24
CA GLU A 126 -12.36 -13.23 -15.22
C GLU A 126 -11.35 -12.25 -15.85
N LYS A 127 -11.80 -11.06 -16.24
CA LYS A 127 -10.91 -10.01 -16.77
C LYS A 127 -9.87 -9.55 -15.74
N LEU A 128 -10.24 -9.46 -14.46
CA LEU A 128 -9.31 -9.08 -13.38
C LEU A 128 -8.28 -10.16 -13.11
N LEU A 129 -8.67 -11.44 -13.17
CA LEU A 129 -7.75 -12.56 -13.07
C LEU A 129 -6.74 -12.56 -14.23
N ASP A 130 -7.22 -12.42 -15.47
CA ASP A 130 -6.36 -12.32 -16.65
C ASP A 130 -5.37 -11.16 -16.53
N ARG A 131 -5.85 -10.00 -16.09
CA ARG A 131 -5.03 -8.78 -15.91
C ARG A 131 -3.89 -8.94 -14.90
N VAL A 132 -4.05 -9.82 -13.91
CA VAL A 132 -2.97 -10.15 -12.96
C VAL A 132 -2.18 -11.41 -13.35
N GLY A 133 -2.37 -11.93 -14.57
CA GLY A 133 -1.68 -13.10 -15.12
C GLY A 133 -2.12 -14.42 -14.49
N LEU A 134 -3.40 -14.52 -14.12
CA LEU A 134 -4.04 -15.75 -13.66
C LEU A 134 -5.16 -16.14 -14.62
N THR A 135 -5.31 -17.46 -14.85
CA THR A 135 -6.38 -17.99 -15.70
C THR A 135 -7.74 -17.99 -14.98
N PRO A 136 -8.88 -17.94 -15.69
CA PRO A 136 -10.22 -17.90 -15.08
C PRO A 136 -10.54 -19.07 -14.13
N ASP A 137 -9.91 -20.24 -14.31
CA ASP A 137 -10.07 -21.42 -13.44
C ASP A 137 -9.62 -21.17 -11.98
N TYR A 138 -8.84 -20.13 -11.75
CA TYR A 138 -8.51 -19.71 -10.37
C TYR A 138 -9.73 -19.20 -9.60
N ALA A 139 -10.79 -18.77 -10.26
CA ALA A 139 -11.99 -18.22 -9.59
C ALA A 139 -12.65 -19.21 -8.61
N VAL A 140 -12.56 -20.53 -8.89
CA VAL A 140 -13.17 -21.57 -8.05
C VAL A 140 -12.21 -22.16 -7.01
N ARG A 141 -10.96 -21.70 -6.95
CA ARG A 141 -9.97 -22.13 -5.94
C ARG A 141 -10.13 -21.37 -4.63
N TYR A 142 -9.62 -21.99 -3.56
CA TYR A 142 -9.54 -21.36 -2.26
C TYR A 142 -8.12 -20.82 -1.99
N PRO A 143 -7.96 -19.82 -1.09
CA PRO A 143 -6.65 -19.24 -0.76
C PRO A 143 -5.59 -20.26 -0.34
N HIS A 144 -5.96 -21.34 0.35
CA HIS A 144 -5.01 -22.36 0.82
C HIS A 144 -4.41 -23.21 -0.32
N GLU A 145 -5.03 -23.22 -1.52
CA GLU A 145 -4.56 -23.94 -2.69
C GLU A 145 -3.54 -23.14 -3.53
N LEU A 146 -3.17 -21.92 -3.07
CA LEU A 146 -2.41 -20.97 -3.84
C LEU A 146 -1.03 -20.69 -3.23
N SER A 147 -0.04 -20.42 -4.09
CA SER A 147 1.25 -19.89 -3.66
C SER A 147 1.14 -18.46 -3.11
N GLY A 148 2.17 -17.99 -2.40
CA GLY A 148 2.23 -16.61 -1.87
C GLY A 148 2.08 -15.56 -2.98
N GLY A 149 2.79 -15.73 -4.10
CA GLY A 149 2.70 -14.83 -5.25
C GLY A 149 1.32 -14.82 -5.92
N GLN A 150 0.66 -15.98 -6.02
CA GLN A 150 -0.70 -16.08 -6.55
C GLN A 150 -1.70 -15.38 -5.63
N ARG A 151 -1.60 -15.53 -4.32
CA ARG A 151 -2.43 -14.79 -3.35
C ARG A 151 -2.22 -13.29 -3.45
N GLN A 152 -0.98 -12.85 -3.64
CA GLN A 152 -0.67 -11.42 -3.82
C GLN A 152 -1.33 -10.87 -5.09
N ARG A 153 -1.25 -11.61 -6.22
CA ARG A 153 -1.93 -11.25 -7.47
C ARG A 153 -3.45 -11.14 -7.28
N ILE A 154 -4.06 -12.00 -6.47
CA ILE A 154 -5.49 -11.92 -6.12
C ILE A 154 -5.78 -10.69 -5.26
N GLY A 155 -4.92 -10.36 -4.29
CA GLY A 155 -5.02 -9.13 -3.52
C GLY A 155 -4.97 -7.87 -4.40
N ILE A 156 -4.11 -7.88 -5.42
CA ILE A 156 -4.03 -6.82 -6.44
C ILE A 156 -5.34 -6.79 -7.28
N ALA A 157 -5.81 -7.94 -7.79
CA ALA A 157 -7.05 -8.02 -8.55
C ALA A 157 -8.26 -7.49 -7.76
N ARG A 158 -8.35 -7.83 -6.46
CA ARG A 158 -9.38 -7.30 -5.56
C ARG A 158 -9.30 -5.78 -5.41
N ALA A 159 -8.10 -5.22 -5.27
CA ALA A 159 -7.91 -3.77 -5.19
C ALA A 159 -8.33 -3.08 -6.49
N LEU A 160 -8.05 -3.69 -7.65
CA LEU A 160 -8.42 -3.17 -8.97
C LEU A 160 -9.93 -3.27 -9.26
N ALA A 161 -10.69 -4.10 -8.55
CA ALA A 161 -12.12 -4.35 -8.81
C ALA A 161 -13.00 -3.08 -8.71
N LEU A 162 -12.52 -2.03 -8.03
CA LEU A 162 -13.19 -0.74 -7.89
C LEU A 162 -12.63 0.35 -8.83
N GLU A 163 -11.69 0.01 -9.71
CA GLU A 163 -11.04 0.94 -10.64
C GLU A 163 -10.48 2.18 -9.91
N PRO A 164 -9.60 1.97 -8.90
CA PRO A 164 -9.09 3.06 -8.07
C PRO A 164 -8.17 4.00 -8.84
N LYS A 165 -8.02 5.23 -8.34
CA LYS A 165 -6.99 6.18 -8.79
C LYS A 165 -5.69 6.06 -7.98
N LEU A 166 -5.79 5.64 -6.71
CA LEU A 166 -4.67 5.49 -5.79
C LEU A 166 -4.70 4.10 -5.16
N ILE A 167 -3.56 3.43 -5.17
CA ILE A 167 -3.34 2.21 -4.40
C ILE A 167 -2.21 2.45 -3.39
N ILE A 168 -2.49 2.18 -2.12
CA ILE A 168 -1.47 2.13 -1.07
C ILE A 168 -0.99 0.69 -0.95
N ALA A 169 0.25 0.44 -1.37
CA ALA A 169 0.91 -0.85 -1.29
C ALA A 169 1.74 -0.91 0.01
N ASP A 170 1.16 -1.45 1.08
CA ASP A 170 1.80 -1.54 2.40
C ASP A 170 2.59 -2.84 2.50
N GLU A 171 3.90 -2.76 2.27
CA GLU A 171 4.83 -3.90 2.24
C GLU A 171 4.34 -5.07 1.36
N ALA A 172 3.69 -4.75 0.25
CA ALA A 172 2.94 -5.68 -0.58
C ALA A 172 3.76 -6.84 -1.18
N VAL A 173 5.08 -6.79 -1.12
CA VAL A 173 5.97 -7.82 -1.68
C VAL A 173 6.97 -8.38 -0.68
N SER A 174 6.98 -7.90 0.56
CA SER A 174 7.99 -8.24 1.56
C SER A 174 7.97 -9.72 2.03
N ALA A 175 6.82 -10.38 1.91
CA ALA A 175 6.64 -11.78 2.30
C ALA A 175 6.89 -12.79 1.16
N LEU A 176 7.39 -12.32 0.00
CA LEU A 176 7.62 -13.12 -1.20
C LEU A 176 9.11 -13.34 -1.42
N ASP A 177 9.44 -14.50 -2.03
CA ASP A 177 10.81 -14.75 -2.48
C ASP A 177 11.22 -13.73 -3.58
N VAL A 178 12.50 -13.44 -3.71
CA VAL A 178 13.07 -12.41 -4.59
C VAL A 178 12.57 -12.52 -6.03
N SER A 179 12.49 -13.74 -6.57
CA SER A 179 12.02 -13.97 -7.95
C SER A 179 10.55 -13.62 -8.13
N ILE A 180 9.70 -14.03 -7.19
CA ILE A 180 8.26 -13.74 -7.21
C ILE A 180 8.00 -12.26 -6.91
N GLN A 181 8.76 -11.67 -6.00
CA GLN A 181 8.75 -10.23 -5.72
C GLN A 181 8.97 -9.42 -6.99
N ALA A 182 10.02 -9.74 -7.78
CA ALA A 182 10.30 -9.05 -9.03
C ALA A 182 9.14 -9.15 -10.05
N GLN A 183 8.48 -10.32 -10.13
CA GLN A 183 7.32 -10.50 -11.01
C GLN A 183 6.12 -9.67 -10.58
N VAL A 184 5.84 -9.60 -9.27
CA VAL A 184 4.72 -8.81 -8.75
C VAL A 184 5.00 -7.30 -8.90
N VAL A 185 6.24 -6.88 -8.68
CA VAL A 185 6.67 -5.48 -8.90
C VAL A 185 6.48 -5.09 -10.36
N ASN A 186 6.93 -5.92 -11.31
CA ASN A 186 6.74 -5.66 -12.74
C ASN A 186 5.25 -5.57 -13.10
N LEU A 187 4.43 -6.50 -12.63
CA LEU A 187 2.98 -6.46 -12.81
C LEU A 187 2.39 -5.12 -12.29
N MET A 188 2.81 -4.65 -11.12
CA MET A 188 2.30 -3.39 -10.57
C MET A 188 2.72 -2.18 -11.42
N MET A 189 3.92 -2.19 -12.00
CA MET A 189 4.39 -1.15 -12.90
C MET A 189 3.61 -1.16 -14.22
N GLU A 190 3.39 -2.32 -14.83
CA GLU A 190 2.55 -2.48 -16.03
C GLU A 190 1.12 -1.98 -15.79
N LEU A 191 0.51 -2.35 -14.65
CA LEU A 191 -0.81 -1.88 -14.26
C LEU A 191 -0.86 -0.37 -14.06
N GLN A 192 0.23 0.24 -13.59
CA GLN A 192 0.34 1.70 -13.46
C GLN A 192 0.30 2.39 -14.82
N GLU A 193 1.10 1.91 -15.76
CA GLU A 193 1.18 2.46 -17.11
C GLU A 193 -0.15 2.29 -17.86
N ASP A 194 -0.76 1.10 -17.80
CA ASP A 194 -1.98 0.77 -18.52
C ASP A 194 -3.21 1.51 -17.98
N LEU A 195 -3.29 1.73 -16.67
CA LEU A 195 -4.48 2.25 -15.99
C LEU A 195 -4.31 3.68 -15.47
N GLY A 196 -3.12 4.26 -15.57
CA GLY A 196 -2.82 5.58 -15.00
C GLY A 196 -2.90 5.62 -13.47
N LEU A 197 -2.61 4.51 -12.81
CA LEU A 197 -2.69 4.39 -11.35
C LEU A 197 -1.61 5.22 -10.66
N SER A 198 -1.95 5.77 -9.49
CA SER A 198 -0.96 6.29 -8.55
C SER A 198 -0.69 5.27 -7.46
N TYR A 199 0.58 5.13 -7.04
CA TYR A 199 0.95 4.26 -5.93
C TYR A 199 1.61 5.04 -4.79
N LEU A 200 1.11 4.86 -3.57
CA LEU A 200 1.92 5.06 -2.37
C LEU A 200 2.55 3.71 -2.02
N PHE A 201 3.81 3.54 -2.35
CA PHE A 201 4.54 2.28 -2.17
C PHE A 201 5.33 2.32 -0.87
N ILE A 202 4.89 1.57 0.13
CA ILE A 202 5.52 1.46 1.44
C ILE A 202 6.38 0.21 1.47
N SER A 203 7.67 0.36 1.71
CA SER A 203 8.59 -0.78 1.84
C SER A 203 9.77 -0.44 2.74
N HIS A 204 10.39 -1.46 3.30
CA HIS A 204 11.73 -1.37 3.90
C HIS A 204 12.82 -1.86 2.92
N ASP A 205 12.43 -2.45 1.78
CA ASP A 205 13.34 -2.90 0.72
C ASP A 205 13.65 -1.74 -0.22
N MET A 206 14.89 -1.25 -0.14
CA MET A 206 15.36 -0.10 -0.91
C MET A 206 15.46 -0.40 -2.41
N ALA A 207 15.81 -1.65 -2.79
CA ALA A 207 15.91 -2.03 -4.20
C ALA A 207 14.54 -2.00 -4.90
N VAL A 208 13.50 -2.43 -4.20
CA VAL A 208 12.12 -2.31 -4.70
C VAL A 208 11.73 -0.85 -4.89
N ILE A 209 11.99 -0.01 -3.89
CA ILE A 209 11.63 1.41 -3.94
C ILE A 209 12.42 2.14 -5.04
N GLU A 210 13.69 1.85 -5.19
CA GLU A 210 14.51 2.41 -6.27
C GLU A 210 13.93 2.08 -7.64
N ARG A 211 13.44 0.84 -7.82
CA ARG A 211 12.87 0.38 -9.08
C ARG A 211 11.54 1.04 -9.44
N VAL A 212 10.63 1.19 -8.47
CA VAL A 212 9.24 1.60 -8.75
C VAL A 212 8.98 3.09 -8.59
N SER A 213 9.79 3.81 -7.82
CA SER A 213 9.43 5.16 -7.36
C SER A 213 9.89 6.26 -8.30
N HIS A 214 9.07 7.28 -8.45
CA HIS A 214 9.43 8.57 -9.06
C HIS A 214 10.03 9.51 -8.02
N ARG A 215 9.39 9.57 -6.85
CA ARG A 215 9.85 10.33 -5.68
C ARG A 215 9.84 9.45 -4.46
N VAL A 216 10.69 9.79 -3.49
CA VAL A 216 10.85 9.01 -2.26
C VAL A 216 10.83 9.93 -1.04
N GLY A 217 10.07 9.52 -0.03
CA GLY A 217 10.10 10.07 1.32
C GLY A 217 10.77 9.09 2.27
N VAL A 218 11.78 9.55 2.98
CA VAL A 218 12.47 8.76 4.01
C VAL A 218 11.88 9.08 5.37
N MET A 219 11.32 8.07 6.02
CA MET A 219 10.62 8.22 7.29
C MET A 219 11.46 7.69 8.46
N TYR A 220 11.62 8.50 9.50
CA TYR A 220 12.34 8.17 10.72
C TYR A 220 11.56 8.67 11.95
N LEU A 221 11.30 7.79 12.90
CA LEU A 221 10.59 8.08 14.18
C LEU A 221 9.29 8.92 14.00
N GLY A 222 8.52 8.60 12.98
CA GLY A 222 7.23 9.25 12.73
C GLY A 222 7.29 10.50 11.84
N GLU A 223 8.46 10.94 11.42
CA GLU A 223 8.67 12.14 10.61
C GLU A 223 9.27 11.80 9.25
N ILE A 224 8.96 12.58 8.20
CA ILE A 224 9.67 12.52 6.92
C ILE A 224 10.91 13.41 7.07
N VAL A 225 12.08 12.77 7.15
CA VAL A 225 13.36 13.47 7.36
C VAL A 225 14.05 13.89 6.06
N GLU A 226 13.68 13.24 4.95
CA GLU A 226 14.15 13.61 3.62
C GLU A 226 13.10 13.26 2.57
N LEU A 227 12.93 14.12 1.56
CA LEU A 227 12.00 13.95 0.47
C LEU A 227 12.59 14.52 -0.82
N GLY A 228 12.56 13.72 -1.89
CA GLY A 228 13.14 14.16 -3.17
C GLY A 228 12.82 13.22 -4.32
N LEU A 229 13.37 13.51 -5.48
CA LEU A 229 13.36 12.58 -6.62
C LEU A 229 14.12 11.30 -6.23
N ARG A 230 13.75 10.18 -6.81
CA ARG A 230 14.45 8.89 -6.61
C ARG A 230 15.97 9.04 -6.75
N SER A 231 16.43 9.63 -7.83
CA SER A 231 17.89 9.84 -8.08
C SER A 231 18.55 10.66 -6.97
N GLN A 232 17.90 11.69 -6.45
CA GLN A 232 18.45 12.51 -5.37
C GLN A 232 18.64 11.71 -4.09
N ILE A 233 17.64 10.91 -3.71
CA ILE A 233 17.65 10.13 -2.47
C ILE A 233 18.65 8.97 -2.55
N PHE A 234 18.78 8.30 -3.71
CA PHE A 234 19.64 7.13 -3.86
C PHE A 234 21.08 7.50 -4.19
N GLU A 235 21.31 8.52 -5.02
CA GLU A 235 22.65 8.88 -5.50
C GLU A 235 23.33 9.95 -4.64
N ASN A 236 22.56 10.86 -4.03
CA ASN A 236 23.09 11.98 -3.24
C ASN A 236 22.22 12.29 -2.00
N PRO A 237 22.05 11.32 -1.07
CA PRO A 237 21.29 11.55 0.15
C PRO A 237 21.93 12.65 1.00
N GLN A 238 21.10 13.55 1.57
CA GLN A 238 21.59 14.67 2.39
C GLN A 238 21.48 14.38 3.87
N HIS A 239 20.36 13.79 4.32
CA HIS A 239 20.12 13.54 5.74
C HIS A 239 21.01 12.40 6.27
N PRO A 240 21.63 12.51 7.45
CA PRO A 240 22.50 11.47 8.02
C PRO A 240 21.85 10.10 8.14
N TYR A 241 20.57 10.05 8.50
CA TYR A 241 19.81 8.79 8.57
C TYR A 241 19.65 8.15 7.18
N THR A 242 19.35 8.94 6.14
CA THR A 242 19.25 8.44 4.76
C THR A 242 20.57 7.85 4.31
N LYS A 243 21.69 8.56 4.56
CA LYS A 243 23.04 8.05 4.26
C LYS A 243 23.32 6.71 4.92
N LYS A 244 22.96 6.59 6.21
CA LYS A 244 23.10 5.32 6.95
C LYS A 244 22.22 4.22 6.36
N LEU A 245 20.98 4.54 6.00
CA LEU A 245 20.04 3.59 5.40
C LEU A 245 20.58 3.07 4.05
N MET A 246 21.10 3.96 3.18
CA MET A 246 21.71 3.61 1.90
C MET A 246 22.99 2.78 2.05
N SER A 247 23.86 3.12 3.00
CA SER A 247 25.09 2.37 3.23
C SER A 247 24.84 0.93 3.69
N ALA A 248 23.76 0.68 4.44
CA ALA A 248 23.37 -0.66 4.84
C ALA A 248 22.94 -1.53 3.66
N VAL A 249 22.34 -0.93 2.64
CA VAL A 249 21.96 -1.62 1.38
C VAL A 249 23.20 -1.98 0.56
N CYS A 250 24.14 -1.06 0.39
CA CYS A 250 25.37 -1.33 -0.37
C CYS A 250 26.19 -2.50 0.20
N LEU A 251 26.27 -2.63 1.52
CA LEU A 251 27.00 -3.72 2.17
C LEU A 251 26.40 -5.12 1.91
N LEU A 252 25.09 -5.20 1.68
CA LEU A 252 24.42 -6.48 1.37
C LEU A 252 24.66 -6.94 -0.08
N TYR A 253 24.99 -6.03 -1.00
CA TYR A 253 25.23 -6.32 -2.42
C TYR A 253 26.70 -6.42 -2.81
N THR A 254 27.65 -6.06 -1.93
CA THR A 254 29.10 -6.08 -2.20
C THR A 254 29.85 -7.18 -1.47
N SER A 255 29.19 -8.09 -0.77
CA SER A 255 29.82 -9.26 -0.14
C SER A 255 29.68 -10.50 -1.04
N ASP A 256 30.42 -10.49 -2.16
CA ASP A 256 30.87 -11.66 -2.94
C ASP A 256 32.39 -11.65 -3.03
#